data_6c6debf20caa5b1c7687f4e6c36aec48
#
_entry.id   6c6debf20caa5b1c7687f4e6c36aec48
#
_cell.length_a   1.000
_cell.length_b   1.000
_cell.length_c   1.000
_cell.angle_alpha   90.00
_cell.angle_beta   90.00
_cell.angle_gamma   90.00
#
_symmetry.space_group_name_H-M   'P 1'
#
loop_
_entity.id
_entity.type
_entity.pdbx_description
1 polymer ?
#
loop_
_entity_poly.entity_id
_entity_poly.type
_entity_poly.pdbx_seq_one_letter_code
_entity_poly.pdbx_strand_id
1 'polypeptide(L)'
;MLLAVMCMSGSIIAGDKVNERWQRAVLAAIDSFPEHGGYYTGARPNALFAKTTWRGLHDAYQMTASDDRPRFDPWQAQPSFCSSATYSVLIKALLIWDTRHKIKHEAWVNMKPRVGIADEFNPEGLGQDDGVGFWGRANANGPGLGVLVHELKAGYSFTAYRGAKSERNKEAPDERYLTDAEWCALEVWDRAVPGDLMKIFWNRNESRGSDSGAIIGCDDDRNADQEAGHSVIFMGCKGDTVTYWSSNGPGEHPELMGYSMGRCHKTAIQRVVFTRITRPERFNNAKKMAPTDVNAYLSDLNGRRHSTTAEMLRQLGIK
;
A
#
# COMPACT_ATOMS: atom_id res chain seq x y z
N MET A 1 -22.30 -14.51 3.39
CA MET A 1 -22.81 -14.17 2.06
C MET A 1 -21.76 -14.62 1.05
N LEU A 2 -22.00 -15.70 0.30
CA LEU A 2 -21.01 -16.26 -0.64
C LEU A 2 -20.82 -15.28 -1.80
N LEU A 3 -19.64 -14.70 -1.91
CA LEU A 3 -19.24 -13.89 -3.06
C LEU A 3 -18.91 -14.85 -4.21
N ALA A 4 -19.77 -14.89 -5.23
CA ALA A 4 -19.48 -15.60 -6.46
C ALA A 4 -18.36 -14.84 -7.19
N VAL A 5 -17.14 -15.39 -7.14
CA VAL A 5 -16.02 -14.91 -7.95
C VAL A 5 -16.34 -15.30 -9.41
N MET A 6 -16.86 -14.36 -10.18
CA MET A 6 -16.92 -14.49 -11.63
C MET A 6 -15.50 -14.45 -12.17
N CYS A 7 -14.97 -15.62 -12.55
CA CYS A 7 -13.78 -15.73 -13.39
C CYS A 7 -14.10 -15.11 -14.76
N MET A 8 -13.75 -13.85 -14.96
CA MET A 8 -13.61 -13.29 -16.29
C MET A 8 -12.22 -13.70 -16.82
N SER A 9 -12.19 -14.58 -17.81
CA SER A 9 -11.01 -14.91 -18.59
C SER A 9 -10.64 -13.71 -19.47
N GLY A 10 -9.92 -12.76 -18.89
CA GLY A 10 -9.20 -11.75 -19.65
C GLY A 10 -7.99 -12.43 -20.31
N SER A 11 -7.74 -12.13 -21.56
CA SER A 11 -6.56 -12.59 -22.29
C SER A 11 -5.30 -12.15 -21.54
N ILE A 12 -4.59 -13.09 -20.92
CA ILE A 12 -3.29 -12.84 -20.30
C ILE A 12 -2.31 -12.51 -21.41
N ILE A 13 -1.82 -11.29 -21.43
CA ILE A 13 -0.77 -10.86 -22.35
C ILE A 13 0.47 -11.73 -22.07
N ALA A 14 1.01 -12.32 -23.13
CA ALA A 14 2.15 -13.23 -23.05
C ALA A 14 3.35 -12.55 -22.36
N GLY A 15 3.59 -12.87 -21.11
CA GLY A 15 4.71 -12.34 -20.31
C GLY A 15 4.44 -12.12 -18.81
N ASP A 16 3.20 -11.86 -18.42
CA ASP A 16 2.86 -11.57 -17.04
C ASP A 16 2.65 -12.87 -16.22
N LYS A 17 3.70 -13.26 -15.50
CA LYS A 17 3.61 -14.41 -14.59
C LYS A 17 2.78 -14.05 -13.37
N VAL A 18 1.65 -14.71 -13.23
CA VAL A 18 0.77 -14.62 -12.06
C VAL A 18 1.06 -15.79 -11.12
N ASN A 19 1.25 -15.50 -9.85
CA ASN A 19 1.33 -16.54 -8.82
C ASN A 19 -0.03 -16.69 -8.16
N GLU A 20 -0.87 -17.57 -8.73
CA GLU A 20 -2.24 -17.81 -8.24
C GLU A 20 -2.31 -18.21 -6.76
N ARG A 21 -1.32 -18.97 -6.27
CA ARG A 21 -1.27 -19.34 -4.84
C ARG A 21 -1.07 -18.12 -3.97
N TRP A 22 -0.23 -17.18 -4.42
CA TRP A 22 -0.03 -15.90 -3.73
C TRP A 22 -1.30 -15.06 -3.77
N GLN A 23 -1.94 -14.92 -4.91
CA GLN A 23 -3.20 -14.17 -5.03
C GLN A 23 -4.28 -14.71 -4.09
N ARG A 24 -4.48 -16.03 -4.08
CA ARG A 24 -5.42 -16.66 -3.13
C ARG A 24 -5.05 -16.37 -1.67
N ALA A 25 -3.76 -16.33 -1.34
CA ALA A 25 -3.33 -15.98 0.01
C ALA A 25 -3.63 -14.50 0.36
N VAL A 26 -3.48 -13.59 -0.59
CA VAL A 26 -3.83 -12.16 -0.40
C VAL A 26 -5.33 -12.01 -0.17
N LEU A 27 -6.17 -12.62 -1.00
CA LEU A 27 -7.63 -12.55 -0.87
C LEU A 27 -8.10 -13.16 0.46
N ALA A 28 -7.57 -14.34 0.82
CA ALA A 28 -7.87 -14.98 2.11
C ALA A 28 -7.35 -14.16 3.32
N ALA A 29 -6.26 -13.41 3.13
CA ALA A 29 -5.81 -12.46 4.14
C ALA A 29 -6.83 -11.34 4.33
N ILE A 30 -7.29 -10.71 3.25
CA ILE A 30 -8.32 -9.65 3.29
C ILE A 30 -9.58 -10.13 4.02
N ASP A 31 -10.07 -11.32 3.70
CA ASP A 31 -11.27 -11.90 4.32
C ASP A 31 -11.15 -12.10 5.84
N SER A 32 -9.93 -12.09 6.39
CA SER A 32 -9.67 -12.23 7.83
C SER A 32 -9.70 -10.91 8.60
N PHE A 33 -9.74 -9.76 7.92
CA PHE A 33 -9.79 -8.45 8.56
C PHE A 33 -11.23 -8.09 8.95
N PRO A 34 -11.40 -7.41 10.10
CA PRO A 34 -12.68 -6.83 10.44
C PRO A 34 -13.08 -5.73 9.47
N GLU A 35 -14.35 -5.40 9.41
CA GLU A 35 -14.79 -4.17 8.75
C GLU A 35 -14.55 -2.97 9.66
N HIS A 36 -14.13 -1.84 9.07
CA HIS A 36 -13.89 -0.58 9.77
C HIS A 36 -12.68 -0.61 10.74
N GLY A 37 -12.89 -0.37 12.02
CA GLY A 37 -11.83 -0.40 13.05
C GLY A 37 -11.08 0.90 13.26
N GLY A 38 -11.53 1.98 12.61
CA GLY A 38 -11.00 3.34 12.74
C GLY A 38 -9.86 3.65 11.76
N TYR A 39 -9.86 4.91 11.30
CA TYR A 39 -8.79 5.48 10.48
C TYR A 39 -8.01 6.52 11.28
N TYR A 40 -6.72 6.29 11.51
CA TYR A 40 -5.92 7.18 12.33
C TYR A 40 -4.46 7.28 11.86
N THR A 41 -4.00 8.50 11.64
CA THR A 41 -2.61 8.81 11.22
C THR A 41 -1.81 9.58 12.27
N GLY A 42 -2.41 9.84 13.43
CA GLY A 42 -1.75 10.60 14.50
C GLY A 42 -0.66 9.80 15.20
N ALA A 43 0.44 10.48 15.53
CA ALA A 43 1.59 9.87 16.21
C ALA A 43 1.35 9.62 17.72
N ARG A 44 0.25 10.11 18.31
CA ARG A 44 -0.10 9.97 19.73
C ARG A 44 -1.55 9.55 19.88
N PRO A 45 -1.92 8.78 20.90
CA PRO A 45 -3.32 8.52 21.24
C PRO A 45 -4.11 9.82 21.41
N ASN A 46 -5.40 9.78 21.17
CA ASN A 46 -6.31 10.90 21.40
C ASN A 46 -7.65 10.42 22.00
N ALA A 47 -8.62 11.31 22.11
CA ALA A 47 -9.93 10.99 22.72
C ALA A 47 -10.72 9.92 21.96
N LEU A 48 -10.53 9.79 20.63
CA LEU A 48 -11.21 8.80 19.80
C LEU A 48 -10.42 7.47 19.71
N PHE A 49 -9.09 7.53 19.81
CA PHE A 49 -8.23 6.38 19.64
C PHE A 49 -7.26 6.24 20.81
N ALA A 50 -7.49 5.23 21.63
CA ALA A 50 -6.66 4.93 22.81
C ALA A 50 -5.24 4.46 22.46
N LYS A 51 -5.00 4.06 21.21
CA LYS A 51 -3.69 3.68 20.67
C LYS A 51 -3.48 4.23 19.26
N THR A 52 -2.22 4.36 18.87
CA THR A 52 -1.84 4.74 17.50
C THR A 52 -1.94 3.54 16.55
N THR A 53 -1.95 3.80 15.24
CA THR A 53 -1.88 2.74 14.21
C THR A 53 -0.61 1.90 14.35
N TRP A 54 0.53 2.53 14.67
CA TRP A 54 1.81 1.80 14.88
C TRP A 54 1.71 0.85 16.05
N ARG A 55 1.06 1.24 17.15
CA ARG A 55 0.81 0.38 18.28
C ARG A 55 -0.11 -0.77 17.91
N GLY A 56 -1.20 -0.49 17.21
CA GLY A 56 -2.10 -1.53 16.70
C GLY A 56 -1.38 -2.56 15.83
N LEU A 57 -0.58 -2.10 14.89
CA LEU A 57 0.20 -2.96 14.01
C LEU A 57 1.24 -3.81 14.78
N HIS A 58 1.92 -3.21 15.76
CA HIS A 58 2.86 -3.92 16.63
C HIS A 58 2.17 -5.01 17.45
N ASP A 59 1.02 -4.69 18.06
CA ASP A 59 0.26 -5.64 18.88
C ASP A 59 -0.28 -6.80 18.04
N ALA A 60 -0.64 -6.52 16.79
CA ALA A 60 -1.10 -7.54 15.85
C ALA A 60 -0.01 -8.55 15.47
N TYR A 61 1.26 -8.10 15.45
CA TYR A 61 2.41 -8.92 15.06
C TYR A 61 3.04 -9.60 16.29
N GLN A 62 2.47 -10.73 16.68
CA GLN A 62 2.88 -11.46 17.86
C GLN A 62 3.98 -12.47 17.53
N MET A 63 5.18 -12.22 18.05
CA MET A 63 6.34 -13.10 17.87
C MET A 63 7.27 -12.97 19.07
N THR A 64 7.61 -14.12 19.67
CA THR A 64 8.63 -14.25 20.72
C THR A 64 9.94 -14.78 20.14
N ALA A 65 10.99 -14.77 20.93
CA ALA A 65 12.31 -15.29 20.50
C ALA A 65 12.32 -16.80 20.20
N SER A 66 11.35 -17.54 20.77
CA SER A 66 11.20 -18.99 20.57
C SER A 66 10.30 -19.36 19.41
N ASP A 67 9.61 -18.41 18.79
CA ASP A 67 8.68 -18.69 17.71
C ASP A 67 9.41 -18.77 16.36
N ASP A 68 9.21 -19.83 15.59
CA ASP A 68 9.75 -19.93 14.23
C ASP A 68 9.13 -18.89 13.28
N ARG A 69 7.90 -18.46 13.56
CA ARG A 69 7.12 -17.51 12.76
C ARG A 69 6.10 -16.77 13.61
N PRO A 70 5.70 -15.54 13.23
CA PRO A 70 4.72 -14.78 13.99
C PRO A 70 3.31 -15.35 13.87
N ARG A 71 2.48 -14.95 14.81
CA ARG A 71 1.03 -14.89 14.62
C ARG A 71 0.66 -13.46 14.27
N PHE A 72 -0.30 -13.30 13.39
CA PHE A 72 -0.82 -11.98 13.04
C PHE A 72 -2.33 -11.95 13.26
N ASP A 73 -2.75 -11.09 14.18
CA ASP A 73 -4.15 -10.89 14.52
C ASP A 73 -4.68 -9.59 13.88
N PRO A 74 -5.47 -9.67 12.79
CA PRO A 74 -6.02 -8.49 12.12
C PRO A 74 -6.87 -7.60 13.00
N TRP A 75 -7.52 -8.17 14.05
CA TRP A 75 -8.34 -7.42 14.99
C TRP A 75 -7.53 -6.49 15.90
N GLN A 76 -6.27 -6.82 16.14
CA GLN A 76 -5.36 -5.96 16.89
C GLN A 76 -4.75 -4.85 16.04
N ALA A 77 -4.72 -5.01 14.71
CA ALA A 77 -4.13 -4.04 13.77
C ALA A 77 -5.00 -2.79 13.56
N GLN A 78 -5.62 -2.30 14.60
CA GLN A 78 -6.52 -1.14 14.63
C GLN A 78 -6.07 -0.14 15.71
N PRO A 79 -6.33 1.18 15.50
CA PRO A 79 -6.78 1.78 14.24
C PRO A 79 -5.76 1.60 13.12
N SER A 80 -6.13 1.97 11.89
CA SER A 80 -5.27 1.76 10.72
C SER A 80 -5.26 2.97 9.79
N PHE A 81 -4.35 2.97 8.83
CA PHE A 81 -4.35 3.83 7.66
C PHE A 81 -3.89 3.02 6.44
N CYS A 82 -3.96 3.58 5.25
CA CYS A 82 -3.84 2.82 4.00
C CYS A 82 -2.54 1.98 3.90
N SER A 83 -1.39 2.54 4.27
CA SER A 83 -0.13 1.79 4.21
C SER A 83 -0.04 0.70 5.26
N SER A 84 -0.54 0.93 6.48
CA SER A 84 -0.60 -0.10 7.53
C SER A 84 -1.52 -1.24 7.14
N ALA A 85 -2.65 -0.94 6.49
CA ALA A 85 -3.58 -1.95 6.00
C ALA A 85 -2.94 -2.86 4.94
N THR A 86 -2.29 -2.27 3.93
CA THR A 86 -1.62 -3.04 2.87
C THR A 86 -0.43 -3.84 3.41
N TYR A 87 0.31 -3.29 4.39
CA TYR A 87 1.36 -4.02 5.08
C TYR A 87 0.82 -5.21 5.89
N SER A 88 -0.26 -4.99 6.62
CA SER A 88 -0.93 -6.05 7.41
C SER A 88 -1.41 -7.20 6.52
N VAL A 89 -1.99 -6.87 5.36
CA VAL A 89 -2.37 -7.88 4.35
C VAL A 89 -1.15 -8.62 3.83
N LEU A 90 -0.04 -7.91 3.54
CA LEU A 90 1.21 -8.55 3.10
C LEU A 90 1.69 -9.59 4.12
N ILE A 91 1.79 -9.21 5.39
CA ILE A 91 2.23 -10.13 6.46
C ILE A 91 1.28 -11.32 6.60
N LYS A 92 -0.02 -11.07 6.65
CA LYS A 92 -1.03 -12.13 6.77
C LYS A 92 -1.02 -13.07 5.57
N ALA A 93 -0.89 -12.52 4.35
CA ALA A 93 -0.78 -13.32 3.12
C ALA A 93 0.49 -14.17 3.10
N LEU A 94 1.63 -13.63 3.54
CA LEU A 94 2.86 -14.41 3.69
C LEU A 94 2.68 -15.58 4.66
N LEU A 95 2.01 -15.37 5.78
CA LEU A 95 1.71 -16.43 6.76
C LEU A 95 0.80 -17.51 6.16
N ILE A 96 -0.23 -17.14 5.40
CA ILE A 96 -1.13 -18.08 4.70
C ILE A 96 -0.37 -18.84 3.60
N TRP A 97 0.45 -18.13 2.83
CA TRP A 97 1.20 -18.71 1.72
C TRP A 97 2.32 -19.65 2.20
N ASP A 98 3.05 -19.28 3.28
CA ASP A 98 4.26 -19.98 3.73
C ASP A 98 3.96 -21.22 4.59
N THR A 99 3.17 -22.13 4.08
CA THR A 99 2.84 -23.40 4.77
C THR A 99 4.03 -24.34 4.93
N ARG A 100 5.14 -24.08 4.23
CA ARG A 100 6.34 -24.92 4.23
C ARG A 100 7.52 -24.28 4.95
N HIS A 101 7.30 -23.22 5.72
CA HIS A 101 8.32 -22.51 6.52
C HIS A 101 9.56 -22.12 5.70
N LYS A 102 9.36 -21.63 4.48
CA LYS A 102 10.43 -21.15 3.60
C LYS A 102 11.03 -19.83 4.08
N ILE A 103 10.21 -19.00 4.70
CA ILE A 103 10.63 -17.75 5.32
C ILE A 103 11.18 -18.09 6.71
N LYS A 104 12.43 -17.75 6.96
CA LYS A 104 13.13 -18.10 8.17
C LYS A 104 12.85 -17.11 9.30
N HIS A 105 13.10 -17.53 10.53
CA HIS A 105 12.91 -16.77 11.76
C HIS A 105 13.47 -15.33 11.66
N GLU A 106 14.72 -15.19 11.21
CA GLU A 106 15.38 -13.88 11.14
C GLU A 106 14.69 -12.92 10.17
N ALA A 107 14.12 -13.45 9.08
CA ALA A 107 13.33 -12.63 8.17
C ALA A 107 12.05 -12.16 8.83
N TRP A 108 11.34 -13.03 9.57
CA TRP A 108 10.17 -12.64 10.33
C TRP A 108 10.49 -11.61 11.41
N VAL A 109 11.59 -11.78 12.14
CA VAL A 109 12.04 -10.79 13.14
C VAL A 109 12.22 -9.41 12.50
N ASN A 110 12.83 -9.35 11.32
CA ASN A 110 13.07 -8.08 10.62
C ASN A 110 11.80 -7.48 9.98
N MET A 111 10.80 -8.30 9.69
CA MET A 111 9.50 -7.82 9.22
C MET A 111 8.62 -7.28 10.34
N LYS A 112 8.96 -7.53 11.62
CA LYS A 112 8.16 -6.98 12.73
C LYS A 112 8.17 -5.46 12.64
N PRO A 113 6.99 -4.81 12.69
CA PRO A 113 6.93 -3.36 12.77
C PRO A 113 7.73 -2.85 13.94
N ARG A 114 8.77 -2.10 13.68
CA ARG A 114 9.56 -1.33 14.64
C ARG A 114 9.50 0.11 14.11
N VAL A 115 9.65 1.05 14.79
CA VAL A 115 9.89 1.78 15.81
C VAL A 115 10.62 3.12 15.57
N GLY A 116 10.26 4.15 16.13
CA GLY A 116 10.92 5.41 16.21
C GLY A 116 11.84 5.52 17.43
N ILE A 117 12.19 6.75 17.78
CA ILE A 117 12.89 7.03 19.02
C ILE A 117 11.88 6.95 20.17
N ALA A 118 12.22 6.21 21.22
CA ALA A 118 11.42 6.17 22.43
C ALA A 118 11.36 7.54 23.08
N ASP A 119 10.17 7.97 23.46
CA ASP A 119 9.93 9.20 24.22
C ASP A 119 8.92 8.96 25.35
N GLU A 120 8.59 9.98 26.12
CA GLU A 120 7.65 9.87 27.25
C GLU A 120 6.23 9.43 26.84
N PHE A 121 5.83 9.66 25.57
CA PHE A 121 4.52 9.32 25.01
C PHE A 121 4.55 8.00 24.25
N ASN A 122 5.74 7.54 23.90
CA ASN A 122 5.99 6.33 23.14
C ASN A 122 7.21 5.59 23.69
N PRO A 123 7.14 5.08 24.92
CA PRO A 123 8.30 4.53 25.63
C PRO A 123 8.86 3.27 24.95
N GLU A 124 8.10 2.61 24.09
CA GLU A 124 8.54 1.45 23.30
C GLU A 124 9.18 1.86 21.98
N GLY A 125 9.22 3.16 21.67
CA GLY A 125 9.72 3.68 20.42
C GLY A 125 8.97 3.15 19.20
N LEU A 126 7.69 2.85 19.31
CA LEU A 126 6.84 2.46 18.20
C LEU A 126 6.57 3.70 17.36
N GLY A 127 7.14 3.81 16.23
CA GLY A 127 6.89 5.01 15.48
C GLY A 127 7.31 4.95 14.06
N GLN A 128 7.44 6.09 13.56
CA GLN A 128 7.32 6.50 12.19
C GLN A 128 8.27 5.76 11.27
N ASP A 129 7.79 5.45 10.20
CA ASP A 129 8.16 4.66 9.06
C ASP A 129 8.67 5.56 7.94
N ASP A 130 9.75 6.17 8.18
CA ASP A 130 10.44 7.14 7.34
C ASP A 130 11.59 6.50 6.53
N GLY A 131 11.33 5.32 5.98
CA GLY A 131 12.31 4.56 5.22
C GLY A 131 13.25 3.72 6.07
N VAL A 132 13.04 3.66 7.39
CA VAL A 132 13.88 2.88 8.31
C VAL A 132 13.36 1.46 8.47
N GLY A 133 14.24 0.49 8.29
CA GLY A 133 13.94 -0.92 8.41
C GLY A 133 12.94 -1.43 7.37
N PHE A 134 12.39 -2.59 7.61
CA PHE A 134 11.46 -3.24 6.69
C PHE A 134 10.12 -2.49 6.60
N TRP A 135 9.55 -2.16 7.76
CA TRP A 135 8.29 -1.45 7.83
C TRP A 135 8.35 -0.04 7.22
N GLY A 136 9.40 0.69 7.46
CA GLY A 136 9.57 2.03 6.92
C GLY A 136 9.55 2.09 5.39
N ARG A 137 9.91 1.00 4.72
CA ARG A 137 9.81 0.88 3.26
C ARG A 137 8.37 0.67 2.79
N ALA A 138 7.51 0.17 3.65
CA ALA A 138 6.11 -0.07 3.32
C ALA A 138 5.27 1.20 3.33
N ASN A 139 5.55 2.11 4.25
CA ASN A 139 4.81 3.35 4.43
C ASN A 139 5.49 4.54 3.77
N ALA A 140 5.65 4.50 2.48
CA ALA A 140 6.23 5.61 1.74
C ALA A 140 5.14 6.53 1.17
N ASN A 141 5.37 7.83 1.19
CA ASN A 141 4.56 8.81 0.47
C ASN A 141 4.68 8.65 -1.07
N GLY A 142 5.66 7.88 -1.53
CA GLY A 142 5.88 7.52 -2.93
C GLY A 142 5.30 6.15 -3.29
N PRO A 143 6.10 5.24 -3.85
CA PRO A 143 5.63 3.99 -4.46
C PRO A 143 5.15 2.90 -3.47
N GLY A 144 5.13 3.17 -2.17
CA GLY A 144 4.65 2.22 -1.17
C GLY A 144 5.42 0.90 -1.16
N LEU A 145 4.72 -0.20 -0.93
CA LEU A 145 5.29 -1.56 -0.89
C LEU A 145 6.05 -1.99 -2.16
N GLY A 146 5.88 -1.27 -3.27
CA GLY A 146 6.62 -1.53 -4.51
C GLY A 146 8.13 -1.47 -4.32
N VAL A 147 8.62 -0.54 -3.51
CA VAL A 147 10.06 -0.44 -3.18
C VAL A 147 10.55 -1.72 -2.54
N LEU A 148 9.83 -2.20 -1.52
CA LEU A 148 10.18 -3.41 -0.80
C LEU A 148 10.21 -4.64 -1.70
N VAL A 149 9.19 -4.78 -2.57
CA VAL A 149 9.11 -5.89 -3.53
C VAL A 149 10.28 -5.85 -4.52
N HIS A 150 10.68 -4.66 -4.96
CA HIS A 150 11.85 -4.47 -5.82
C HIS A 150 13.16 -4.84 -5.10
N GLU A 151 13.43 -4.27 -3.93
CA GLU A 151 14.64 -4.53 -3.14
C GLU A 151 14.82 -6.02 -2.84
N LEU A 152 13.74 -6.72 -2.50
CA LEU A 152 13.76 -8.16 -2.21
C LEU A 152 13.75 -9.03 -3.46
N LYS A 153 13.55 -8.44 -4.65
CA LYS A 153 13.35 -9.17 -5.92
C LYS A 153 12.19 -10.16 -5.86
N ALA A 154 11.14 -9.80 -5.12
CA ALA A 154 9.98 -10.64 -4.87
C ALA A 154 8.91 -10.55 -5.98
N GLY A 155 9.06 -9.61 -6.90
CA GLY A 155 8.13 -9.35 -7.98
C GLY A 155 8.59 -8.22 -8.86
N TYR A 156 7.63 -7.55 -9.48
CA TYR A 156 7.86 -6.38 -10.33
C TYR A 156 6.72 -5.38 -10.23
N SER A 157 7.00 -4.15 -10.64
CA SER A 157 6.00 -3.09 -10.71
C SER A 157 5.80 -2.63 -12.15
N PHE A 158 4.60 -2.11 -12.42
CA PHE A 158 4.26 -1.42 -13.66
C PHE A 158 3.36 -0.22 -13.32
N THR A 159 3.40 0.81 -14.14
CA THR A 159 2.76 2.08 -13.82
C THR A 159 2.21 2.75 -15.07
N ALA A 160 1.27 3.64 -14.85
CA ALA A 160 0.84 4.62 -15.85
C ALA A 160 0.70 5.98 -15.18
N TYR A 161 0.98 7.02 -15.95
CA TYR A 161 0.85 8.41 -15.57
C TYR A 161 0.03 9.14 -16.64
N ARG A 162 -0.94 9.91 -16.19
CA ARG A 162 -1.88 10.59 -17.09
C ARG A 162 -1.29 11.85 -17.74
N GLY A 163 -0.16 12.32 -17.26
CA GLY A 163 0.44 13.59 -17.65
C GLY A 163 0.02 14.75 -16.74
N ALA A 164 0.63 15.90 -16.90
CA ALA A 164 0.32 17.10 -16.12
C ALA A 164 -0.55 18.07 -16.91
N LYS A 165 -1.62 18.58 -16.31
CA LYS A 165 -2.46 19.63 -16.91
C LYS A 165 -1.86 21.05 -16.78
N SER A 166 -0.84 21.24 -15.94
CA SER A 166 -0.29 22.56 -15.66
C SER A 166 1.08 22.74 -16.27
N GLU A 167 1.34 23.96 -16.75
CA GLU A 167 2.66 24.44 -17.23
C GLU A 167 3.76 24.37 -16.14
N ARG A 168 3.39 23.99 -14.91
CA ARG A 168 4.31 23.90 -13.77
C ARG A 168 5.12 22.61 -13.72
N ASN A 169 4.76 21.59 -14.47
CA ASN A 169 5.58 20.38 -14.54
C ASN A 169 6.75 20.59 -15.51
N LYS A 170 7.74 21.32 -15.05
CA LYS A 170 8.97 21.62 -15.83
C LYS A 170 9.84 20.38 -16.07
N GLU A 171 9.56 19.26 -15.39
CA GLU A 171 10.39 18.04 -15.46
C GLU A 171 10.08 17.16 -16.67
N ALA A 172 8.88 17.32 -17.25
CA ALA A 172 8.49 16.60 -18.47
C ALA A 172 7.58 17.49 -19.33
N PRO A 173 8.11 18.55 -19.95
CA PRO A 173 7.33 19.53 -20.71
C PRO A 173 6.63 18.93 -21.94
N ASP A 174 7.10 17.78 -22.43
CA ASP A 174 6.59 17.11 -23.63
C ASP A 174 5.59 15.99 -23.33
N GLU A 175 5.29 15.69 -22.05
CA GLU A 175 4.30 14.68 -21.71
C GLU A 175 2.88 15.22 -21.92
N ARG A 176 2.26 14.77 -23.01
CA ARG A 176 0.86 15.04 -23.30
C ARG A 176 -0.04 14.51 -22.21
N TYR A 177 -0.97 15.35 -21.72
CA TYR A 177 -2.05 14.90 -20.84
C TYR A 177 -3.03 14.03 -21.61
N LEU A 178 -3.23 12.79 -21.13
CA LEU A 178 -4.18 11.85 -21.75
C LEU A 178 -5.63 12.28 -21.47
N THR A 179 -6.46 12.22 -22.49
CA THR A 179 -7.91 12.37 -22.34
C THR A 179 -8.47 11.26 -21.45
N ASP A 180 -9.70 11.43 -20.96
CA ASP A 180 -10.38 10.43 -20.14
C ASP A 180 -10.51 9.08 -20.86
N ALA A 181 -10.86 9.10 -22.14
CA ALA A 181 -11.01 7.91 -22.95
C ALA A 181 -9.65 7.17 -23.13
N GLU A 182 -8.59 7.91 -23.46
CA GLU A 182 -7.24 7.36 -23.61
C GLU A 182 -6.74 6.76 -22.29
N TRP A 183 -6.94 7.49 -21.17
CA TRP A 183 -6.54 7.03 -19.85
C TRP A 183 -7.28 5.74 -19.44
N CYS A 184 -8.59 5.73 -19.61
CA CYS A 184 -9.42 4.57 -19.29
C CYS A 184 -9.12 3.34 -20.15
N ALA A 185 -8.64 3.54 -21.38
CA ALA A 185 -8.30 2.48 -22.33
C ALA A 185 -6.85 1.95 -22.20
N LEU A 186 -6.06 2.47 -21.25
CA LEU A 186 -4.68 1.99 -21.08
C LEU A 186 -4.63 0.52 -20.66
N GLU A 187 -3.73 -0.22 -21.29
CA GLU A 187 -3.45 -1.64 -21.02
C GLU A 187 -3.08 -1.92 -19.53
N VAL A 188 -2.58 -0.92 -18.81
CA VAL A 188 -2.21 -1.06 -17.40
C VAL A 188 -3.35 -1.59 -16.55
N TRP A 189 -4.60 -1.23 -16.88
CA TRP A 189 -5.80 -1.66 -16.18
C TRP A 189 -6.14 -3.13 -16.41
N ASP A 190 -5.88 -3.62 -17.62
CA ASP A 190 -6.13 -5.02 -18.02
C ASP A 190 -5.04 -5.96 -17.53
N ARG A 191 -3.81 -5.42 -17.33
CA ARG A 191 -2.70 -6.17 -16.76
C ARG A 191 -2.85 -6.45 -15.28
N ALA A 192 -3.53 -5.55 -14.55
CA ALA A 192 -3.73 -5.70 -13.12
C ALA A 192 -4.68 -6.87 -12.80
N VAL A 193 -4.35 -7.61 -11.75
CA VAL A 193 -5.17 -8.74 -11.30
C VAL A 193 -5.49 -8.60 -9.81
N PRO A 194 -6.66 -9.11 -9.35
CA PRO A 194 -7.01 -9.07 -7.93
C PRO A 194 -5.89 -9.61 -7.04
N GLY A 195 -5.54 -8.87 -6.01
CA GLY A 195 -4.42 -9.17 -5.11
C GLY A 195 -3.10 -8.46 -5.46
N ASP A 196 -3.01 -7.75 -6.59
CA ASP A 196 -1.88 -6.85 -6.81
C ASP A 196 -1.91 -5.70 -5.80
N LEU A 197 -0.74 -5.33 -5.28
CA LEU A 197 -0.60 -4.11 -4.51
C LEU A 197 -0.76 -2.93 -5.47
N MET A 198 -1.53 -1.93 -5.07
CA MET A 198 -1.78 -0.77 -5.90
C MET A 198 -1.49 0.50 -5.12
N LYS A 199 -0.78 1.44 -5.74
CA LYS A 199 -0.64 2.81 -5.25
C LYS A 199 -1.41 3.73 -6.18
N ILE A 200 -2.36 4.46 -5.63
CA ILE A 200 -3.14 5.47 -6.32
C ILE A 200 -2.57 6.84 -5.99
N PHE A 201 -2.40 7.69 -7.00
CA PHE A 201 -2.17 9.12 -6.85
C PHE A 201 -3.37 9.83 -7.48
N TRP A 202 -4.05 10.63 -6.67
CA TRP A 202 -5.34 11.21 -7.06
C TRP A 202 -5.20 12.35 -8.05
N ASN A 203 -6.14 12.40 -8.99
CA ASN A 203 -6.34 13.56 -9.85
C ASN A 203 -7.11 14.64 -9.07
N ARG A 204 -6.43 15.73 -8.73
CA ARG A 204 -7.00 16.81 -7.91
C ARG A 204 -8.04 17.67 -8.64
N ASN A 205 -8.06 17.62 -9.97
CA ASN A 205 -8.94 18.45 -10.79
C ASN A 205 -10.32 17.84 -10.99
N GLU A 206 -10.59 16.65 -10.47
CA GLU A 206 -11.88 15.99 -10.58
C GLU A 206 -12.51 15.83 -9.20
N SER A 207 -13.82 16.18 -9.11
CA SER A 207 -14.62 15.90 -7.94
C SER A 207 -14.58 14.39 -7.66
N ARG A 208 -14.12 14.02 -6.50
CA ARG A 208 -14.00 12.63 -6.09
C ARG A 208 -15.37 12.05 -5.77
N GLY A 209 -16.06 11.57 -6.79
CA GLY A 209 -17.22 10.71 -6.59
C GLY A 209 -16.75 9.35 -6.11
N SER A 210 -16.59 9.15 -4.82
CA SER A 210 -16.48 7.82 -4.25
C SER A 210 -17.82 7.42 -3.67
N ASP A 211 -18.40 6.33 -4.14
CA ASP A 211 -19.58 5.71 -3.54
C ASP A 211 -19.35 5.26 -2.08
N SER A 212 -18.13 5.35 -1.59
CA SER A 212 -17.76 4.96 -0.24
C SER A 212 -17.91 6.07 0.80
N GLY A 213 -18.31 7.29 0.41
CA GLY A 213 -18.38 8.44 1.31
C GLY A 213 -17.03 8.88 1.91
N ALA A 214 -15.97 8.14 1.64
CA ALA A 214 -14.63 8.48 2.08
C ALA A 214 -14.04 9.55 1.16
N ILE A 215 -14.34 10.80 1.46
CA ILE A 215 -13.57 11.93 0.97
C ILE A 215 -12.21 11.82 1.63
N ILE A 216 -11.23 11.27 0.92
CA ILE A 216 -9.85 11.43 1.34
C ILE A 216 -9.55 12.91 1.19
N GLY A 217 -9.61 13.62 2.31
CA GLY A 217 -9.34 15.04 2.39
C GLY A 217 -7.92 15.31 1.92
N CYS A 218 -7.78 15.74 0.68
CA CYS A 218 -6.74 16.67 0.36
C CYS A 218 -7.32 18.04 0.68
N ASP A 219 -7.40 18.35 1.97
CA ASP A 219 -7.47 19.73 2.36
C ASP A 219 -6.23 20.35 1.81
N ASP A 220 -6.43 21.25 0.88
CA ASP A 220 -5.60 22.40 0.72
C ASP A 220 -5.20 22.76 -0.69
N ASP A 221 -5.21 24.06 -0.88
CA ASP A 221 -4.38 24.87 -1.77
C ASP A 221 -2.85 24.61 -1.63
N ARG A 222 -2.43 23.56 -0.92
CA ARG A 222 -1.06 23.15 -0.77
C ARG A 222 -0.58 22.53 -2.07
N ASN A 223 0.15 23.32 -2.84
CA ASN A 223 1.01 22.98 -3.97
C ASN A 223 0.52 21.85 -4.87
N ALA A 224 0.21 22.19 -6.11
CA ALA A 224 -0.16 21.27 -7.19
C ALA A 224 0.82 20.09 -7.38
N ASP A 225 1.96 20.13 -6.73
CA ASP A 225 3.06 19.18 -6.84
C ASP A 225 3.06 18.08 -5.75
N GLN A 226 2.14 18.14 -4.77
CA GLN A 226 2.04 17.11 -3.74
C GLN A 226 1.13 15.98 -4.19
N GLU A 227 1.70 14.87 -4.57
CA GLU A 227 0.97 13.65 -4.91
C GLU A 227 0.40 13.01 -3.64
N ALA A 228 -0.84 13.36 -3.30
CA ALA A 228 -1.56 12.62 -2.27
C ALA A 228 -1.84 11.21 -2.77
N GLY A 229 -1.23 10.23 -2.12
CA GLY A 229 -1.33 8.84 -2.51
C GLY A 229 -2.20 8.01 -1.58
N HIS A 230 -2.74 6.92 -2.10
CA HIS A 230 -3.47 5.91 -1.35
C HIS A 230 -2.92 4.52 -1.65
N SER A 231 -2.53 3.79 -0.62
CA SER A 231 -2.04 2.41 -0.74
C SER A 231 -3.20 1.44 -0.59
N VAL A 232 -3.42 0.58 -1.58
CA VAL A 232 -4.58 -0.31 -1.63
C VAL A 232 -4.20 -1.68 -2.19
N ILE A 233 -5.10 -2.64 -2.05
CA ILE A 233 -5.05 -3.91 -2.78
C ILE A 233 -6.07 -3.83 -3.92
N PHE A 234 -5.62 -4.04 -5.14
CA PHE A 234 -6.49 -4.07 -6.31
C PHE A 234 -7.42 -5.28 -6.27
N MET A 235 -8.71 -5.05 -6.49
CA MET A 235 -9.74 -6.08 -6.46
C MET A 235 -10.41 -6.29 -7.82
N GLY A 236 -10.17 -5.41 -8.78
CA GLY A 236 -10.66 -5.52 -10.14
C GLY A 236 -11.16 -4.22 -10.74
N CYS A 237 -11.48 -4.27 -12.04
CA CYS A 237 -12.17 -3.21 -12.76
C CYS A 237 -13.47 -3.74 -13.37
N LYS A 238 -14.52 -2.89 -13.35
CA LYS A 238 -15.74 -3.11 -14.15
C LYS A 238 -15.99 -1.85 -14.97
N GLY A 239 -15.72 -1.95 -16.27
CA GLY A 239 -15.65 -0.75 -17.13
C GLY A 239 -14.59 0.20 -16.60
N ASP A 240 -14.97 1.43 -16.33
CA ASP A 240 -14.06 2.46 -15.82
C ASP A 240 -14.05 2.60 -14.29
N THR A 241 -14.74 1.71 -13.59
CA THR A 241 -14.75 1.67 -12.13
C THR A 241 -13.70 0.69 -11.61
N VAL A 242 -12.74 1.21 -10.86
CA VAL A 242 -11.74 0.45 -10.11
C VAL A 242 -12.32 0.10 -8.74
N THR A 243 -12.20 -1.17 -8.35
CA THR A 243 -12.52 -1.65 -7.00
C THR A 243 -11.23 -2.01 -6.29
N TYR A 244 -11.09 -1.62 -5.04
CA TYR A 244 -9.92 -1.89 -4.22
C TYR A 244 -10.30 -2.15 -2.77
N TRP A 245 -9.38 -2.70 -1.98
CA TRP A 245 -9.50 -2.84 -0.53
C TRP A 245 -8.36 -2.09 0.17
N SER A 246 -8.68 -1.42 1.27
CA SER A 246 -7.70 -0.71 2.09
C SER A 246 -8.29 -0.33 3.45
N SER A 247 -7.52 0.41 4.25
CA SER A 247 -8.07 1.28 5.28
C SER A 247 -8.41 2.63 4.63
N ASN A 248 -9.70 2.93 4.56
CA ASN A 248 -10.25 4.10 3.89
C ASN A 248 -10.63 5.17 4.93
N GLY A 249 -10.26 6.42 4.64
CA GLY A 249 -10.45 7.60 5.49
C GLY A 249 -9.49 8.72 5.12
N PRO A 250 -9.42 9.82 5.90
CA PRO A 250 -10.34 10.18 6.96
C PRO A 250 -11.70 10.68 6.43
N GLY A 251 -12.75 10.53 7.23
CA GLY A 251 -14.06 11.12 7.03
C GLY A 251 -14.45 11.97 8.24
N GLU A 252 -15.68 12.44 8.30
CA GLU A 252 -16.21 13.18 9.47
C GLU A 252 -16.20 12.33 10.76
N HIS A 253 -16.32 11.00 10.59
CA HIS A 253 -16.32 10.02 11.68
C HIS A 253 -15.20 9.01 11.50
N PRO A 254 -13.94 9.38 11.77
CA PRO A 254 -12.78 8.51 11.51
C PRO A 254 -12.82 7.21 12.32
N GLU A 255 -13.53 7.16 13.46
CA GLU A 255 -13.77 5.97 14.26
C GLU A 255 -14.64 4.93 13.56
N LEU A 256 -15.49 5.35 12.60
CA LEU A 256 -16.34 4.49 11.79
C LEU A 256 -15.69 4.10 10.45
N MET A 257 -14.50 4.63 10.18
CA MET A 257 -13.74 4.34 8.97
C MET A 257 -12.78 3.17 9.19
N GLY A 258 -11.87 2.94 8.25
CA GLY A 258 -10.86 1.89 8.36
C GLY A 258 -10.99 0.84 7.27
N TYR A 259 -10.83 -0.43 7.61
CA TYR A 259 -10.81 -1.52 6.64
C TYR A 259 -12.12 -1.65 5.89
N SER A 260 -12.06 -1.50 4.59
CA SER A 260 -13.25 -1.61 3.73
C SER A 260 -12.90 -1.73 2.25
N MET A 261 -13.89 -2.14 1.47
CA MET A 261 -13.85 -2.02 0.01
C MET A 261 -14.06 -0.56 -0.38
N GLY A 262 -13.25 -0.08 -1.32
CA GLY A 262 -13.40 1.23 -1.94
C GLY A 262 -13.62 1.11 -3.44
N ARG A 263 -14.17 2.15 -4.03
CA ARG A 263 -14.35 2.28 -5.48
C ARG A 263 -14.00 3.69 -5.94
N CYS A 264 -13.44 3.80 -7.12
CA CYS A 264 -13.26 5.09 -7.78
C CYS A 264 -13.33 4.91 -9.30
N HIS A 265 -13.63 5.98 -10.02
CA HIS A 265 -13.50 6.01 -11.46
C HIS A 265 -12.02 6.13 -11.84
N LYS A 266 -11.59 5.51 -12.96
CA LYS A 266 -10.20 5.59 -13.43
C LYS A 266 -9.74 7.04 -13.61
N THR A 267 -10.63 7.94 -14.03
CA THR A 267 -10.32 9.36 -14.24
C THR A 267 -9.99 10.13 -12.95
N ALA A 268 -10.45 9.63 -11.80
CA ALA A 268 -10.05 10.18 -10.50
C ALA A 268 -8.58 9.89 -10.15
N ILE A 269 -7.90 9.06 -10.95
CA ILE A 269 -6.53 8.64 -10.73
C ILE A 269 -5.62 9.38 -11.71
N GLN A 270 -4.63 10.11 -11.20
CA GLN A 270 -3.61 10.81 -11.97
C GLN A 270 -2.44 9.89 -12.34
N ARG A 271 -2.03 9.04 -11.41
CA ARG A 271 -0.99 8.04 -11.58
C ARG A 271 -1.38 6.77 -10.83
N VAL A 272 -1.06 5.65 -11.40
CA VAL A 272 -1.21 4.34 -10.76
C VAL A 272 0.10 3.57 -10.81
N VAL A 273 0.43 2.90 -9.72
CA VAL A 273 1.50 1.91 -9.66
C VAL A 273 0.90 0.61 -9.19
N PHE A 274 1.02 -0.42 -10.00
CA PHE A 274 0.75 -1.79 -9.61
C PHE A 274 2.03 -2.51 -9.27
N THR A 275 2.01 -3.32 -8.23
CA THR A 275 3.14 -4.17 -7.85
C THR A 275 2.66 -5.60 -7.68
N ARG A 276 3.20 -6.50 -8.48
CA ARG A 276 2.87 -7.92 -8.49
C ARG A 276 3.95 -8.74 -7.80
N ILE A 277 3.57 -9.50 -6.80
CA ILE A 277 4.45 -10.44 -6.11
C ILE A 277 4.35 -11.79 -6.81
N THR A 278 5.44 -12.19 -7.46
CA THR A 278 5.52 -13.46 -8.21
C THR A 278 6.36 -14.51 -7.50
N ARG A 279 7.23 -14.07 -6.58
CA ARG A 279 8.17 -14.90 -5.84
C ARG A 279 8.12 -14.61 -4.34
N PRO A 280 7.02 -14.97 -3.64
CA PRO A 280 6.85 -14.67 -2.22
C PRO A 280 7.98 -15.24 -1.33
N GLU A 281 8.62 -16.34 -1.74
CA GLU A 281 9.77 -16.92 -1.03
C GLU A 281 10.96 -15.94 -0.90
N ARG A 282 11.02 -14.92 -1.76
CA ARG A 282 12.06 -13.89 -1.73
C ARG A 282 11.94 -12.96 -0.52
N PHE A 283 10.81 -12.93 0.15
CA PHE A 283 10.69 -12.24 1.44
C PHE A 283 11.63 -12.81 2.50
N ASN A 284 12.14 -14.04 2.33
CA ASN A 284 13.22 -14.54 3.13
C ASN A 284 14.52 -13.68 3.05
N ASN A 285 14.68 -12.86 2.02
CA ASN A 285 15.81 -11.92 1.93
C ASN A 285 15.71 -10.79 2.97
N ALA A 286 14.56 -10.58 3.60
CA ALA A 286 14.40 -9.65 4.72
C ALA A 286 15.38 -9.91 5.87
N LYS A 287 15.87 -11.16 6.02
CA LYS A 287 16.93 -11.51 6.99
C LYS A 287 18.22 -10.71 6.83
N LYS A 288 18.46 -10.14 5.63
CA LYS A 288 19.64 -9.34 5.33
C LYS A 288 19.44 -7.84 5.59
N MET A 289 18.23 -7.44 5.87
CA MET A 289 17.83 -6.05 6.11
C MET A 289 17.86 -5.80 7.61
N ALA A 290 18.84 -5.04 8.08
CA ALA A 290 18.88 -4.70 9.51
C ALA A 290 17.66 -3.81 9.88
N PRO A 291 17.16 -3.90 11.12
CA PRO A 291 16.07 -3.04 11.57
C PRO A 291 16.36 -1.54 11.50
N THR A 292 17.65 -1.18 11.45
CA THR A 292 18.13 0.20 11.36
C THR A 292 18.58 0.61 9.95
N ASP A 293 18.46 -0.28 8.96
CA ASP A 293 18.77 0.07 7.57
C ASP A 293 17.91 1.21 7.09
N VAL A 294 18.50 2.23 6.49
CA VAL A 294 17.83 3.41 5.99
C VAL A 294 17.77 3.39 4.46
N ASN A 295 16.58 3.51 3.90
CA ASN A 295 16.42 3.87 2.50
C ASN A 295 16.41 5.41 2.41
N ALA A 296 17.52 5.98 1.95
CA ALA A 296 17.73 7.42 1.93
C ALA A 296 16.68 8.18 1.11
N TYR A 297 16.19 7.60 0.02
CA TYR A 297 15.12 8.20 -0.78
C TYR A 297 13.80 8.30 0.02
N LEU A 298 13.40 7.23 0.70
CA LEU A 298 12.15 7.22 1.47
C LEU A 298 12.23 8.13 2.70
N SER A 299 13.39 8.17 3.33
CA SER A 299 13.66 9.07 4.47
C SER A 299 13.56 10.53 4.04
N ASP A 300 14.18 10.91 2.92
CA ASP A 300 14.08 12.26 2.33
C ASP A 300 12.64 12.59 1.90
N LEU A 301 11.96 11.62 1.28
CA LEU A 301 10.58 11.78 0.81
C LEU A 301 9.60 12.11 1.95
N ASN A 302 9.86 11.62 3.15
CA ASN A 302 9.04 11.93 4.32
C ASN A 302 9.05 13.45 4.64
N GLY A 303 10.18 14.11 4.43
CA GLY A 303 10.33 15.56 4.59
C GLY A 303 9.67 16.37 3.47
N ARG A 304 9.94 16.02 2.22
CA ARG A 304 9.46 16.80 1.04
C ARG A 304 8.07 16.38 0.52
N ARG A 305 7.56 15.22 0.93
CA ARG A 305 6.19 14.71 0.70
C ARG A 305 5.78 14.50 -0.78
N HIS A 306 6.68 14.61 -1.73
CA HIS A 306 6.43 14.35 -3.14
C HIS A 306 7.61 13.64 -3.79
N SER A 307 7.32 12.86 -4.82
CA SER A 307 8.31 12.13 -5.61
C SER A 307 8.18 12.53 -7.07
N THR A 308 9.30 12.66 -7.75
CA THR A 308 9.27 12.80 -9.21
C THR A 308 8.97 11.45 -9.87
N THR A 309 8.46 11.48 -11.11
CA THR A 309 8.25 10.25 -11.89
C THR A 309 9.55 9.46 -12.03
N ALA A 310 10.66 10.13 -12.38
CA ALA A 310 11.95 9.49 -12.57
C ALA A 310 12.48 8.81 -11.30
N GLU A 311 12.33 9.46 -10.14
CA GLU A 311 12.69 8.86 -8.85
C GLU A 311 11.88 7.62 -8.57
N MET A 312 10.57 7.71 -8.75
CA MET A 312 9.66 6.60 -8.49
C MET A 312 9.96 5.40 -9.38
N LEU A 313 10.15 5.61 -10.69
CA LEU A 313 10.51 4.56 -11.63
C LEU A 313 11.81 3.87 -11.23
N ARG A 314 12.83 4.65 -10.85
CA ARG A 314 14.11 4.12 -10.38
C ARG A 314 13.95 3.25 -9.13
N GLN A 315 13.16 3.70 -8.14
CA GLN A 315 12.91 2.94 -6.89
C GLN A 315 12.13 1.65 -7.13
N LEU A 316 11.35 1.62 -8.18
CA LEU A 316 10.58 0.43 -8.60
C LEU A 316 11.35 -0.48 -9.57
N GLY A 317 12.54 -0.06 -10.02
CA GLY A 317 13.32 -0.77 -11.05
C GLY A 317 12.64 -0.79 -12.42
N ILE A 318 11.80 0.18 -12.70
CA ILE A 318 11.15 0.38 -14.01
C ILE A 318 12.10 1.24 -14.87
N LYS A 319 12.38 0.76 -16.08
CA LYS A 319 13.23 1.44 -17.07
C LYS A 319 12.40 2.27 -18.02
#